data_65a69479e19acaea2b50343a636a328b
#
_entry.id   65a69479e19acaea2b50343a636a328b
#
_cell.length_a   1.000
_cell.length_b   1.000
_cell.length_c   1.000
_cell.angle_alpha   90.00
_cell.angle_beta   90.00
_cell.angle_gamma   90.00
#
_symmetry.space_group_name_H-M   'P 1'
#
loop_
_entity.id
_entity.type
_entity.pdbx_description
1 polymer ?
#
loop_
_entity_poly.entity_id
_entity_poly.type
_entity_poly.pdbx_seq_one_letter_code
_entity_poly.pdbx_strand_id
1 'polypeptide(L)'
;MSSDTTTGRATGRTRGVATPDRPPVGVKPGAAARGVPPPRWRAAVTWRPARIPGGRRSWVLPVCAGTLLALLAFALIVPWIADVDPRVTDLAAANQGPSAAHWFGTDQSGRDLLVRVAQGMRVSLLIAILCAVVATVLGCLIGLAAAAFGGWVDRVLMRAVDALNAIPHLLLGIVIASMWKGAIVAVIASIALTHWTQVARIVRSEALTVRTRDYVLAAVSLGGTRWRVMADHLLPAVAPQAVLAIALLLPHAVWHESALSFLGVGLPPDRPSLGTLLEDARTRILIGQWWLLLFPALALIVATAATAGLSAVARDRMLPRRRTELGIGGVR
;
A
#
# COMPACT_ATOMS: atom_id res chain seq x y z
N MET A 1 -66.48 27.04 -52.03
CA MET A 1 -66.21 26.44 -53.32
C MET A 1 -65.50 25.17 -52.98
N SER A 2 -66.31 24.09 -52.91
CA SER A 2 -66.41 23.02 -53.91
C SER A 2 -65.14 22.19 -53.91
N SER A 3 -65.11 20.93 -53.64
CA SER A 3 -65.90 19.70 -53.74
C SER A 3 -64.88 18.58 -53.79
N ASP A 4 -65.03 17.54 -53.33
CA ASP A 4 -65.79 16.34 -53.41
C ASP A 4 -64.89 15.13 -53.25
N THR A 5 -65.29 14.29 -52.36
CA THR A 5 -65.52 12.83 -52.50
C THR A 5 -64.45 11.98 -53.32
N THR A 6 -63.99 10.85 -52.75
CA THR A 6 -64.65 9.57 -52.99
C THR A 6 -63.96 8.42 -52.20
N THR A 7 -64.79 7.65 -51.58
CA THR A 7 -64.69 6.31 -51.09
C THR A 7 -63.90 5.32 -51.99
N GLY A 8 -63.07 4.51 -51.38
CA GLY A 8 -62.48 3.31 -51.99
C GLY A 8 -62.21 2.17 -50.95
N ARG A 9 -63.26 1.39 -50.78
CA ARG A 9 -63.28 0.15 -49.99
C ARG A 9 -62.64 -0.94 -50.84
N ALA A 10 -61.45 -1.48 -50.46
CA ALA A 10 -60.91 -2.68 -51.11
C ALA A 10 -60.56 -3.71 -50.04
N THR A 11 -61.38 -4.73 -50.02
CA THR A 11 -61.19 -6.03 -49.39
C THR A 11 -60.04 -6.76 -50.08
N GLY A 12 -59.01 -7.13 -49.37
CA GLY A 12 -57.88 -7.90 -49.93
C GLY A 12 -57.31 -8.94 -48.99
N ARG A 13 -57.91 -10.12 -49.07
CA ARG A 13 -57.32 -11.45 -48.91
C ARG A 13 -55.98 -11.58 -48.16
N THR A 14 -56.07 -12.19 -46.97
CA THR A 14 -55.00 -12.88 -46.32
C THR A 14 -54.50 -14.04 -47.13
N ARG A 15 -53.35 -13.95 -47.72
CA ARG A 15 -52.60 -15.11 -48.28
C ARG A 15 -51.86 -15.81 -47.13
N GLY A 16 -52.30 -17.01 -46.80
CA GLY A 16 -51.57 -17.94 -45.96
C GLY A 16 -50.20 -18.26 -46.57
N VAL A 17 -49.16 -17.97 -45.81
CA VAL A 17 -47.81 -18.46 -46.10
C VAL A 17 -47.72 -19.88 -45.64
N ALA A 18 -47.66 -20.82 -46.61
CA ALA A 18 -47.41 -22.24 -46.35
C ALA A 18 -46.01 -22.41 -45.78
N THR A 19 -45.92 -22.99 -44.62
CA THR A 19 -44.66 -23.48 -44.04
C THR A 19 -44.27 -24.74 -44.82
N PRO A 20 -43.04 -24.85 -45.34
CA PRO A 20 -42.59 -26.12 -45.94
C PRO A 20 -42.35 -27.15 -44.82
N ASP A 21 -43.00 -28.30 -44.98
CA ASP A 21 -42.78 -29.53 -44.22
C ASP A 21 -41.29 -29.90 -44.31
N ARG A 22 -40.61 -29.90 -43.19
CA ARG A 22 -39.27 -30.51 -43.06
C ARG A 22 -39.47 -31.96 -42.60
N PRO A 23 -38.90 -32.92 -43.34
CA PRO A 23 -38.89 -34.31 -42.87
C PRO A 23 -38.02 -34.45 -41.64
N PRO A 24 -38.34 -35.38 -40.69
CA PRO A 24 -37.54 -35.60 -39.52
C PRO A 24 -36.19 -36.21 -39.93
N VAL A 25 -35.12 -35.46 -39.68
CA VAL A 25 -33.75 -35.98 -39.80
C VAL A 25 -33.53 -36.94 -38.65
N GLY A 26 -33.59 -38.23 -38.97
CA GLY A 26 -33.21 -39.30 -38.03
C GLY A 26 -31.71 -39.19 -37.73
N VAL A 27 -31.38 -38.70 -36.57
CA VAL A 27 -30.01 -38.73 -36.04
C VAL A 27 -29.73 -40.16 -35.59
N LYS A 28 -28.94 -40.91 -36.41
CA LYS A 28 -28.38 -42.19 -35.97
C LYS A 28 -27.34 -41.91 -34.86
N PRO A 29 -27.45 -42.55 -33.68
CA PRO A 29 -26.40 -42.48 -32.67
C PRO A 29 -25.25 -43.42 -33.11
N GLY A 30 -24.09 -42.87 -33.42
CA GLY A 30 -22.93 -43.71 -33.66
C GLY A 30 -21.93 -43.18 -34.70
N ALA A 31 -21.28 -42.05 -34.42
CA ALA A 31 -19.95 -41.79 -34.94
C ALA A 31 -19.20 -41.04 -33.87
N ALA A 32 -18.37 -41.76 -33.13
CA ALA A 32 -17.42 -41.18 -32.20
C ALA A 32 -16.60 -40.08 -32.91
N ALA A 33 -16.90 -38.84 -32.60
CA ALA A 33 -16.08 -37.71 -33.00
C ALA A 33 -14.68 -37.96 -32.43
N ARG A 34 -13.75 -38.37 -33.26
CA ARG A 34 -12.32 -38.40 -32.93
C ARG A 34 -11.95 -36.99 -32.50
N GLY A 35 -11.70 -36.83 -31.20
CA GLY A 35 -11.41 -35.53 -30.61
C GLY A 35 -10.21 -34.88 -31.31
N VAL A 36 -10.44 -33.73 -31.89
CA VAL A 36 -9.37 -32.82 -32.30
C VAL A 36 -8.58 -32.49 -31.02
N PRO A 37 -7.28 -32.82 -30.95
CA PRO A 37 -6.49 -32.51 -29.77
C PRO A 37 -6.54 -30.99 -29.54
N PRO A 38 -6.73 -30.55 -28.28
CA PRO A 38 -6.78 -29.14 -27.99
C PRO A 38 -5.47 -28.46 -28.41
N PRO A 39 -5.53 -27.25 -28.97
CA PRO A 39 -4.35 -26.58 -29.47
C PRO A 39 -3.30 -26.43 -28.35
N ARG A 40 -2.05 -26.72 -28.69
CA ARG A 40 -0.91 -26.82 -27.77
C ARG A 40 -0.69 -25.59 -26.84
N TRP A 41 -1.25 -24.43 -27.18
CA TRP A 41 -1.17 -23.24 -26.32
C TRP A 41 -2.02 -23.33 -25.03
N ARG A 42 -3.02 -24.23 -24.96
CA ARG A 42 -3.78 -24.48 -23.70
C ARG A 42 -3.02 -25.30 -22.67
N ALA A 43 -1.91 -25.92 -23.03
CA ALA A 43 -1.14 -26.77 -22.11
C ALA A 43 -0.06 -26.01 -21.32
N ALA A 44 0.13 -24.73 -21.50
CA ALA A 44 1.34 -24.05 -21.08
C ALA A 44 1.18 -22.94 -20.04
N VAL A 45 0.09 -22.81 -19.33
CA VAL A 45 0.10 -21.91 -18.13
C VAL A 45 -0.72 -22.52 -17.01
N THR A 46 -0.32 -23.68 -16.51
CA THR A 46 -0.63 -24.01 -15.12
C THR A 46 0.36 -23.25 -14.25
N TRP A 47 0.05 -22.02 -13.98
CA TRP A 47 0.69 -21.29 -12.89
C TRP A 47 0.35 -22.04 -11.59
N ARG A 48 1.18 -23.03 -11.22
CA ARG A 48 1.14 -23.61 -9.87
C ARG A 48 1.78 -22.57 -8.96
N PRO A 49 1.01 -21.85 -8.13
CA PRO A 49 1.62 -21.06 -7.09
C PRO A 49 2.46 -22.03 -6.25
N ALA A 50 3.75 -21.76 -6.15
CA ALA A 50 4.62 -22.54 -5.30
C ALA A 50 3.93 -22.67 -3.94
N ARG A 51 3.59 -23.89 -3.54
CA ARG A 51 3.06 -24.19 -2.21
C ARG A 51 4.21 -23.89 -1.24
N ILE A 52 4.26 -22.69 -0.71
CA ILE A 52 5.13 -22.38 0.42
C ILE A 52 4.60 -23.23 1.57
N PRO A 53 5.40 -24.18 2.09
CA PRO A 53 4.99 -25.06 3.17
C PRO A 53 4.49 -24.23 4.36
N GLY A 54 3.30 -24.52 4.87
CA GLY A 54 2.66 -23.75 5.94
C GLY A 54 3.43 -23.67 7.27
N GLY A 55 4.50 -24.46 7.45
CA GLY A 55 5.34 -24.46 8.64
C GLY A 55 6.34 -23.29 8.75
N ARG A 56 6.76 -22.68 7.64
CA ARG A 56 7.72 -21.55 7.67
C ARG A 56 7.12 -20.21 8.12
N ARG A 57 5.81 -20.07 8.11
CA ARG A 57 5.10 -18.80 8.42
C ARG A 57 4.92 -18.56 9.93
N SER A 58 4.95 -19.59 10.77
CA SER A 58 4.80 -19.44 12.22
C SER A 58 5.94 -18.67 12.88
N TRP A 59 7.14 -18.75 12.33
CA TRP A 59 8.35 -18.10 12.87
C TRP A 59 8.51 -16.63 12.42
N VAL A 60 7.94 -16.25 11.28
CA VAL A 60 8.11 -14.87 10.74
C VAL A 60 7.55 -13.84 11.70
N LEU A 61 6.38 -14.09 12.26
CA LEU A 61 5.77 -13.12 13.18
C LEU A 61 6.60 -12.91 14.44
N PRO A 62 6.95 -13.94 15.24
CA PRO A 62 7.73 -13.71 16.46
C PRO A 62 9.12 -13.15 16.16
N VAL A 63 9.76 -13.53 15.05
CA VAL A 63 11.05 -12.96 14.66
C VAL A 63 10.92 -11.49 14.29
N CYS A 64 10.00 -11.12 13.41
CA CYS A 64 9.83 -9.71 13.00
C CYS A 64 9.35 -8.84 14.17
N ALA A 65 8.42 -9.33 14.98
CA ALA A 65 7.95 -8.62 16.16
C ALA A 65 9.07 -8.48 17.22
N GLY A 66 9.82 -9.55 17.48
CA GLY A 66 10.97 -9.52 18.39
C GLY A 66 12.06 -8.57 17.92
N THR A 67 12.38 -8.58 16.62
CA THR A 67 13.33 -7.63 16.02
C THR A 67 12.84 -6.19 16.15
N LEU A 68 11.57 -5.92 15.85
CA LEU A 68 11.02 -4.58 15.99
C LEU A 68 11.02 -4.09 17.45
N LEU A 69 10.66 -4.98 18.39
CA LEU A 69 10.74 -4.68 19.81
C LEU A 69 12.19 -4.41 20.28
N ALA A 70 13.15 -5.20 19.80
CA ALA A 70 14.57 -4.98 20.07
C ALA A 70 15.06 -3.64 19.49
N LEU A 71 14.64 -3.27 18.28
CA LEU A 71 14.97 -1.97 17.68
C LEU A 71 14.33 -0.81 18.44
N LEU A 72 13.09 -0.95 18.90
CA LEU A 72 12.42 0.04 19.72
C LEU A 72 13.10 0.17 21.08
N ALA A 73 13.44 -0.94 21.72
CA ALA A 73 14.20 -0.94 22.96
C ALA A 73 15.56 -0.26 22.78
N PHE A 74 16.30 -0.60 21.72
CA PHE A 74 17.56 0.05 21.35
C PHE A 74 17.38 1.57 21.17
N ALA A 75 16.38 1.99 20.41
CA ALA A 75 16.09 3.40 20.13
C ALA A 75 15.69 4.21 21.37
N LEU A 76 15.08 3.57 22.37
CA LEU A 76 14.61 4.24 23.59
C LEU A 76 15.63 4.14 24.73
N ILE A 77 16.23 2.97 24.92
CA ILE A 77 17.06 2.66 26.08
C ILE A 77 18.48 3.23 25.93
N VAL A 78 19.09 3.06 24.74
CA VAL A 78 20.48 3.49 24.52
C VAL A 78 20.67 5.00 24.75
N PRO A 79 19.85 5.90 24.17
CA PRO A 79 20.01 7.34 24.42
C PRO A 79 19.76 7.75 25.87
N TRP A 80 18.96 6.96 26.61
CA TRP A 80 18.64 7.22 28.00
C TRP A 80 19.76 6.76 28.96
N ILE A 81 20.37 5.59 28.69
CA ILE A 81 21.47 5.06 29.52
C ILE A 81 22.79 5.80 29.24
N ALA A 82 23.01 6.20 27.99
CA ALA A 82 24.27 6.82 27.60
C ALA A 82 24.46 8.21 28.26
N ASP A 83 23.36 8.85 28.72
CA ASP A 83 23.36 10.19 29.36
C ASP A 83 24.27 11.22 28.63
N VAL A 84 24.39 11.04 27.31
CA VAL A 84 25.24 11.88 26.46
C VAL A 84 24.36 12.91 25.77
N ASP A 85 24.58 14.17 26.04
CA ASP A 85 23.94 15.24 25.27
C ASP A 85 24.39 15.13 23.81
N PRO A 86 23.47 14.87 22.86
CA PRO A 86 23.80 14.73 21.44
C PRO A 86 24.38 16.00 20.80
N ARG A 87 24.35 17.10 21.51
CA ARG A 87 24.90 18.40 21.08
C ARG A 87 26.35 18.63 21.54
N VAL A 88 26.80 17.89 22.55
CA VAL A 88 28.19 17.99 23.02
C VAL A 88 29.10 17.35 21.99
N THR A 89 30.12 18.08 21.59
CA THR A 89 31.15 17.66 20.64
C THR A 89 32.47 17.46 21.38
N ASP A 90 33.12 16.33 21.18
CA ASP A 90 34.47 16.05 21.66
C ASP A 90 35.42 15.88 20.45
N LEU A 91 36.02 16.97 20.05
CA LEU A 91 36.92 16.94 18.89
C LEU A 91 38.17 16.08 19.10
N ALA A 92 38.54 15.75 20.34
CA ALA A 92 39.65 14.83 20.64
C ALA A 92 39.25 13.36 20.29
N ALA A 93 37.98 13.03 20.37
CA ALA A 93 37.44 11.74 19.96
C ALA A 93 36.96 11.69 18.51
N ALA A 94 37.19 12.74 17.71
CA ALA A 94 36.66 12.82 16.35
C ALA A 94 37.23 11.73 15.43
N ASN A 95 36.32 11.13 14.59
CA ASN A 95 36.67 10.18 13.54
C ASN A 95 37.38 8.88 14.03
N GLN A 96 37.13 8.48 15.25
CA GLN A 96 37.68 7.21 15.77
C GLN A 96 36.88 6.01 15.25
N GLY A 97 37.58 4.97 14.81
CA GLY A 97 36.96 3.72 14.41
C GLY A 97 36.32 2.96 15.59
N PRO A 98 35.57 1.90 15.31
CA PRO A 98 34.99 1.05 16.34
C PRO A 98 36.02 0.56 17.34
N SER A 99 35.74 0.73 18.64
CA SER A 99 36.63 0.39 19.76
C SER A 99 35.82 -0.05 20.98
N ALA A 100 36.49 -0.50 22.04
CA ALA A 100 35.83 -0.85 23.30
C ALA A 100 35.17 0.37 23.98
N ALA A 101 35.69 1.58 23.74
CA ALA A 101 35.10 2.82 24.25
C ALA A 101 33.94 3.32 23.38
N HIS A 102 34.02 3.10 22.06
CA HIS A 102 33.02 3.54 21.07
C HIS A 102 32.68 2.36 20.14
N TRP A 103 31.69 1.56 20.48
CA TRP A 103 31.37 0.31 19.78
C TRP A 103 31.08 0.49 18.28
N PHE A 104 30.45 1.59 17.89
CA PHE A 104 30.19 1.92 16.47
C PHE A 104 31.19 2.98 15.95
N GLY A 105 32.15 3.39 16.77
CA GLY A 105 33.05 4.51 16.48
C GLY A 105 32.39 5.88 16.72
N THR A 106 33.09 6.91 16.29
CA THR A 106 32.63 8.31 16.46
C THR A 106 32.51 9.02 15.10
N ASP A 107 31.73 10.10 15.09
CA ASP A 107 31.58 10.96 13.91
C ASP A 107 32.67 12.05 13.88
N GLN A 108 32.56 12.97 12.89
CA GLN A 108 33.48 14.09 12.72
C GLN A 108 33.51 15.09 13.88
N SER A 109 32.47 15.09 14.71
CA SER A 109 32.34 15.95 15.88
C SER A 109 32.68 15.22 17.18
N GLY A 110 33.19 13.96 17.07
CA GLY A 110 33.51 13.11 18.22
C GLY A 110 32.30 12.54 18.96
N ARG A 111 31.11 12.60 18.34
CA ARG A 111 29.89 12.06 18.95
C ARG A 111 29.81 10.55 18.73
N ASP A 112 29.39 9.82 19.75
CA ASP A 112 29.25 8.36 19.68
C ASP A 112 28.18 7.96 18.66
N LEU A 113 28.58 7.12 17.67
CA LEU A 113 27.72 6.71 16.58
C LEU A 113 26.62 5.74 17.02
N LEU A 114 26.84 4.92 18.06
CA LEU A 114 25.82 4.01 18.60
C LEU A 114 24.63 4.81 19.12
N VAL A 115 24.90 5.88 19.88
CA VAL A 115 23.87 6.77 20.43
C VAL A 115 23.16 7.51 19.30
N ARG A 116 23.89 8.00 18.29
CA ARG A 116 23.33 8.68 17.12
C ARG A 116 22.44 7.75 16.28
N VAL A 117 22.82 6.49 16.09
CA VAL A 117 22.01 5.49 15.38
C VAL A 117 20.73 5.19 16.15
N ALA A 118 20.81 5.07 17.49
CA ALA A 118 19.62 4.85 18.33
C ALA A 118 18.64 6.04 18.26
N GLN A 119 19.17 7.27 18.35
CA GLN A 119 18.36 8.49 18.20
C GLN A 119 17.77 8.61 16.80
N GLY A 120 18.58 8.33 15.75
CA GLY A 120 18.14 8.33 14.37
C GLY A 120 17.04 7.30 14.11
N MET A 121 17.15 6.10 14.66
CA MET A 121 16.12 5.08 14.60
C MET A 121 14.80 5.55 15.22
N ARG A 122 14.86 6.16 16.40
CA ARG A 122 13.68 6.73 17.08
C ARG A 122 12.96 7.76 16.20
N VAL A 123 13.72 8.70 15.63
CA VAL A 123 13.17 9.77 14.79
C VAL A 123 12.59 9.20 13.50
N SER A 124 13.32 8.34 12.78
CA SER A 124 12.85 7.72 11.53
C SER A 124 11.58 6.89 11.74
N LEU A 125 11.51 6.06 12.80
CA LEU A 125 10.31 5.27 13.09
C LEU A 125 9.11 6.15 13.46
N LEU A 126 9.32 7.20 14.26
CA LEU A 126 8.24 8.14 14.63
C LEU A 126 7.66 8.83 13.40
N ILE A 127 8.53 9.35 12.52
CA ILE A 127 8.10 10.01 11.29
C ILE A 127 7.38 9.01 10.37
N ALA A 128 7.88 7.79 10.23
CA ALA A 128 7.23 6.77 9.41
C ALA A 128 5.82 6.44 9.91
N ILE A 129 5.62 6.31 11.23
CA ILE A 129 4.30 6.08 11.84
C ILE A 129 3.38 7.26 11.54
N LEU A 130 3.84 8.50 11.76
CA LEU A 130 3.03 9.69 11.49
C LEU A 130 2.65 9.79 10.02
N CYS A 131 3.58 9.55 9.10
CA CYS A 131 3.32 9.52 7.67
C CYS A 131 2.28 8.46 7.29
N ALA A 132 2.42 7.24 7.82
CA ALA A 132 1.49 6.14 7.53
C ALA A 132 0.08 6.45 8.04
N VAL A 133 -0.04 7.03 9.24
CA VAL A 133 -1.33 7.44 9.81
C VAL A 133 -1.97 8.56 8.98
N VAL A 134 -1.22 9.64 8.70
CA VAL A 134 -1.76 10.79 7.93
C VAL A 134 -2.17 10.35 6.53
N ALA A 135 -1.33 9.58 5.83
CA ALA A 135 -1.67 9.05 4.50
C ALA A 135 -2.92 8.17 4.53
N THR A 136 -3.05 7.32 5.57
CA THR A 136 -4.21 6.44 5.73
C THR A 136 -5.48 7.24 6.01
N VAL A 137 -5.44 8.21 6.91
CA VAL A 137 -6.60 9.08 7.20
C VAL A 137 -7.07 9.83 5.96
N LEU A 138 -6.15 10.47 5.23
CA LEU A 138 -6.46 11.15 3.96
C LEU A 138 -7.05 10.18 2.94
N GLY A 139 -6.41 9.03 2.76
CA GLY A 139 -6.89 8.00 1.83
C GLY A 139 -8.27 7.46 2.20
N CYS A 140 -8.53 7.22 3.49
CA CYS A 140 -9.84 6.79 3.97
C CYS A 140 -10.92 7.84 3.71
N LEU A 141 -10.66 9.10 4.05
CA LEU A 141 -11.63 10.18 3.84
C LEU A 141 -12.00 10.31 2.36
N ILE A 142 -10.99 10.33 1.48
CA ILE A 142 -11.20 10.50 0.04
C ILE A 142 -11.82 9.24 -0.58
N GLY A 143 -11.37 8.04 -0.19
CA GLY A 143 -11.94 6.78 -0.69
C GLY A 143 -13.38 6.57 -0.28
N LEU A 144 -13.73 6.88 0.99
CA LEU A 144 -15.10 6.84 1.50
C LEU A 144 -15.98 7.87 0.83
N ALA A 145 -15.49 9.12 0.66
CA ALA A 145 -16.24 10.16 -0.05
C ALA A 145 -16.54 9.74 -1.49
N ALA A 146 -15.55 9.22 -2.21
CA ALA A 146 -15.73 8.72 -3.57
C ALA A 146 -16.81 7.62 -3.64
N ALA A 147 -16.77 6.63 -2.72
CA ALA A 147 -17.73 5.54 -2.68
C ALA A 147 -19.12 5.98 -2.23
N ALA A 148 -19.24 6.88 -1.23
CA ALA A 148 -20.51 7.29 -0.66
C ALA A 148 -21.30 8.23 -1.60
N PHE A 149 -20.63 9.23 -2.16
CA PHE A 149 -21.27 10.21 -3.03
C PHE A 149 -21.40 9.74 -4.47
N GLY A 150 -20.43 8.98 -4.99
CA GLY A 150 -20.46 8.41 -6.34
C GLY A 150 -20.51 9.46 -7.46
N GLY A 151 -20.93 9.04 -8.66
CA GLY A 151 -21.21 9.94 -9.79
C GLY A 151 -20.00 10.81 -10.19
N TRP A 152 -20.19 12.13 -10.23
CA TRP A 152 -19.14 13.07 -10.61
C TRP A 152 -18.05 13.21 -9.53
N VAL A 153 -18.44 13.15 -8.24
CA VAL A 153 -17.48 13.22 -7.11
C VAL A 153 -16.47 12.11 -7.20
N ASP A 154 -16.94 10.88 -7.40
CA ASP A 154 -16.07 9.72 -7.58
C ASP A 154 -15.13 9.89 -8.79
N ARG A 155 -15.67 10.34 -9.93
CA ARG A 155 -14.87 10.56 -11.14
C ARG A 155 -13.78 11.60 -10.93
N VAL A 156 -14.09 12.73 -10.31
CA VAL A 156 -13.11 13.82 -10.07
C VAL A 156 -12.03 13.34 -9.10
N LEU A 157 -12.42 12.74 -7.96
CA LEU A 157 -11.46 12.27 -6.98
C LEU A 157 -10.54 11.17 -7.54
N MET A 158 -11.08 10.21 -8.31
CA MET A 158 -10.26 9.18 -8.91
C MET A 158 -9.36 9.70 -10.03
N ARG A 159 -9.79 10.72 -10.80
CA ARG A 159 -8.91 11.40 -11.76
C ARG A 159 -7.77 12.13 -11.09
N ALA A 160 -7.99 12.77 -9.94
CA ALA A 160 -6.92 13.38 -9.15
C ALA A 160 -5.94 12.30 -8.63
N VAL A 161 -6.46 11.17 -8.14
CA VAL A 161 -5.65 10.01 -7.75
C VAL A 161 -4.81 9.49 -8.92
N ASP A 162 -5.40 9.37 -10.12
CA ASP A 162 -4.71 8.89 -11.33
C ASP A 162 -3.61 9.87 -11.76
N ALA A 163 -3.88 11.17 -11.73
CA ALA A 163 -2.92 12.22 -12.10
C ALA A 163 -1.70 12.23 -11.15
N LEU A 164 -1.94 12.11 -9.83
CA LEU A 164 -0.86 12.04 -8.84
C LEU A 164 -0.02 10.76 -8.98
N ASN A 165 -0.66 9.63 -9.28
CA ASN A 165 0.06 8.36 -9.48
C ASN A 165 0.83 8.30 -10.82
N ALA A 166 0.57 9.20 -11.76
CA ALA A 166 1.35 9.31 -12.99
C ALA A 166 2.75 9.91 -12.75
N ILE A 167 2.92 10.63 -11.63
CA ILE A 167 4.20 11.22 -11.24
C ILE A 167 4.95 10.20 -10.37
N PRO A 168 6.24 9.94 -10.62
CA PRO A 168 7.04 9.08 -9.74
C PRO A 168 7.03 9.62 -8.30
N HIS A 169 6.58 8.79 -7.34
CA HIS A 169 6.36 9.19 -5.94
C HIS A 169 7.57 9.86 -5.30
N LEU A 170 8.79 9.33 -5.55
CA LEU A 170 10.01 9.90 -4.99
C LEU A 170 10.27 11.30 -5.54
N LEU A 171 10.07 11.53 -6.85
CA LEU A 171 10.25 12.84 -7.46
C LEU A 171 9.28 13.88 -6.90
N LEU A 172 8.00 13.50 -6.80
CA LEU A 172 6.99 14.37 -6.20
C LEU A 172 7.32 14.66 -4.72
N GLY A 173 7.78 13.64 -3.99
CA GLY A 173 8.22 13.79 -2.60
C GLY A 173 9.39 14.75 -2.45
N ILE A 174 10.40 14.67 -3.33
CA ILE A 174 11.56 15.60 -3.36
C ILE A 174 11.09 17.03 -3.60
N VAL A 175 10.22 17.25 -4.58
CA VAL A 175 9.70 18.60 -4.89
C VAL A 175 8.97 19.19 -3.68
N ILE A 176 8.06 18.44 -3.05
CA ILE A 176 7.32 18.93 -1.88
C ILE A 176 8.26 19.19 -0.70
N ALA A 177 9.17 18.25 -0.39
CA ALA A 177 10.10 18.41 0.73
C ALA A 177 11.06 19.58 0.54
N SER A 178 11.51 19.85 -0.69
CA SER A 178 12.43 20.93 -1.00
C SER A 178 11.83 22.33 -0.84
N MET A 179 10.48 22.46 -0.92
CA MET A 179 9.80 23.76 -0.73
C MET A 179 9.95 24.30 0.70
N TRP A 180 10.09 23.41 1.69
CA TRP A 180 10.31 23.77 3.10
C TRP A 180 11.43 22.89 3.69
N LYS A 181 12.59 22.99 3.08
CA LYS A 181 13.77 22.19 3.45
C LYS A 181 14.06 22.26 4.95
N GLY A 182 14.25 21.10 5.57
CA GLY A 182 14.56 20.98 6.98
C GLY A 182 13.33 20.97 7.91
N ALA A 183 12.12 21.18 7.39
CA ALA A 183 10.90 21.09 8.21
C ALA A 183 10.39 19.65 8.29
N ILE A 184 10.25 19.09 9.50
CA ILE A 184 9.68 17.75 9.72
C ILE A 184 8.30 17.62 9.04
N VAL A 185 7.49 18.69 9.15
CA VAL A 185 6.14 18.73 8.56
C VAL A 185 6.20 18.58 7.03
N ALA A 186 7.23 19.14 6.37
CA ALA A 186 7.41 18.99 4.92
C ALA A 186 7.72 17.54 4.53
N VAL A 187 8.54 16.84 5.31
CA VAL A 187 8.82 15.42 5.11
C VAL A 187 7.55 14.58 5.29
N ILE A 188 6.79 14.82 6.37
CA ILE A 188 5.53 14.13 6.62
C ILE A 188 4.53 14.42 5.50
N ALA A 189 4.38 15.68 5.11
CA ALA A 189 3.47 16.08 4.03
C ALA A 189 3.86 15.45 2.69
N SER A 190 5.16 15.45 2.35
CA SER A 190 5.65 14.88 1.10
C SER A 190 5.32 13.38 1.00
N ILE A 191 5.56 12.62 2.05
CA ILE A 191 5.28 11.18 2.09
C ILE A 191 3.76 10.92 2.15
N ALA A 192 3.03 11.65 2.99
CA ALA A 192 1.59 11.46 3.12
C ALA A 192 0.86 11.80 1.82
N LEU A 193 1.21 12.93 1.17
CA LEU A 193 0.58 13.38 -0.08
C LEU A 193 0.92 12.50 -1.29
N THR A 194 1.95 11.69 -1.23
CA THR A 194 2.28 10.74 -2.28
C THR A 194 1.65 9.36 -2.07
N HIS A 195 1.36 8.96 -0.83
CA HIS A 195 0.93 7.59 -0.52
C HIS A 195 -0.57 7.44 -0.21
N TRP A 196 -1.32 8.51 0.09
CA TRP A 196 -2.76 8.43 0.35
C TRP A 196 -3.56 7.89 -0.83
N THR A 197 -3.07 8.06 -2.06
CA THR A 197 -3.75 7.66 -3.30
C THR A 197 -3.98 6.16 -3.39
N GLN A 198 -3.01 5.35 -2.94
CA GLN A 198 -3.15 3.89 -2.89
C GLN A 198 -4.19 3.46 -1.85
N VAL A 199 -4.18 4.09 -0.68
CA VAL A 199 -5.15 3.83 0.39
C VAL A 199 -6.56 4.20 -0.09
N ALA A 200 -6.72 5.37 -0.74
CA ALA A 200 -8.00 5.81 -1.27
C ALA A 200 -8.62 4.82 -2.25
N ARG A 201 -7.83 4.22 -3.15
CA ARG A 201 -8.31 3.18 -4.07
C ARG A 201 -8.76 1.91 -3.35
N ILE A 202 -7.98 1.44 -2.36
CA ILE A 202 -8.31 0.25 -1.58
C ILE A 202 -9.60 0.47 -0.80
N VAL A 203 -9.68 1.57 -0.05
CA VAL A 203 -10.85 1.93 0.76
C VAL A 203 -12.08 2.13 -0.11
N ARG A 204 -11.96 2.81 -1.26
CA ARG A 204 -13.06 2.97 -2.21
C ARG A 204 -13.57 1.62 -2.72
N SER A 205 -12.68 0.73 -3.11
CA SER A 205 -13.05 -0.61 -3.61
C SER A 205 -13.81 -1.41 -2.57
N GLU A 206 -13.33 -1.41 -1.32
CA GLU A 206 -14.00 -2.09 -0.22
C GLU A 206 -15.35 -1.45 0.11
N ALA A 207 -15.40 -0.12 0.21
CA ALA A 207 -16.62 0.61 0.50
C ALA A 207 -17.70 0.40 -0.57
N LEU A 208 -17.34 0.29 -1.85
CA LEU A 208 -18.28 -0.04 -2.93
C LEU A 208 -18.83 -1.47 -2.77
N THR A 209 -18.00 -2.43 -2.36
CA THR A 209 -18.44 -3.80 -2.07
C THR A 209 -19.41 -3.84 -0.89
N VAL A 210 -19.11 -3.10 0.18
CA VAL A 210 -19.99 -3.01 1.36
C VAL A 210 -21.31 -2.32 1.02
N ARG A 211 -21.29 -1.31 0.17
CA ARG A 211 -22.47 -0.54 -0.24
C ARG A 211 -23.55 -1.41 -0.91
N THR A 212 -23.17 -2.54 -1.51
CA THR A 212 -24.13 -3.46 -2.15
C THR A 212 -24.68 -4.53 -1.18
N ARG A 213 -24.32 -4.49 0.10
CA ARG A 213 -24.83 -5.42 1.11
C ARG A 213 -26.27 -5.08 1.49
N ASP A 214 -27.07 -6.11 1.77
CA ASP A 214 -28.52 -5.98 2.06
C ASP A 214 -28.82 -5.02 3.21
N TYR A 215 -28.04 -5.06 4.29
CA TYR A 215 -28.21 -4.16 5.44
C TYR A 215 -27.95 -2.68 5.10
N VAL A 216 -27.03 -2.39 4.15
CA VAL A 216 -26.79 -1.02 3.69
C VAL A 216 -27.93 -0.57 2.77
N LEU A 217 -28.37 -1.45 1.88
CA LEU A 217 -29.52 -1.16 1.00
C LEU A 217 -30.78 -0.93 1.82
N ALA A 218 -31.03 -1.72 2.88
CA ALA A 218 -32.14 -1.50 3.80
C ALA A 218 -32.04 -0.12 4.49
N ALA A 219 -30.85 0.28 4.97
CA ALA A 219 -30.66 1.58 5.59
C ALA A 219 -30.94 2.74 4.62
N VAL A 220 -30.55 2.61 3.34
CA VAL A 220 -30.86 3.58 2.29
C VAL A 220 -32.36 3.62 2.02
N SER A 221 -33.04 2.48 1.93
CA SER A 221 -34.50 2.36 1.69
C SER A 221 -35.31 2.97 2.82
N LEU A 222 -34.81 2.95 4.05
CA LEU A 222 -35.40 3.61 5.22
C LEU A 222 -35.11 5.13 5.28
N GLY A 223 -34.53 5.72 4.23
CA GLY A 223 -34.27 7.16 4.15
C GLY A 223 -32.94 7.59 4.76
N GLY A 224 -31.99 6.69 4.95
CA GLY A 224 -30.65 7.00 5.43
C GLY A 224 -29.92 7.95 4.48
N THR A 225 -29.42 9.08 5.00
CA THR A 225 -28.61 10.03 4.21
C THR A 225 -27.25 9.43 3.86
N ARG A 226 -26.63 9.89 2.76
CA ARG A 226 -25.29 9.42 2.34
C ARG A 226 -24.23 9.56 3.43
N TRP A 227 -24.29 10.64 4.23
CA TRP A 227 -23.39 10.86 5.38
C TRP A 227 -23.61 9.82 6.48
N ARG A 228 -24.87 9.53 6.82
CA ARG A 228 -25.21 8.51 7.82
C ARG A 228 -24.77 7.13 7.37
N VAL A 229 -25.05 6.77 6.11
CA VAL A 229 -24.58 5.49 5.53
C VAL A 229 -23.06 5.40 5.55
N MET A 230 -22.35 6.47 5.21
CA MET A 230 -20.90 6.53 5.26
C MET A 230 -20.37 6.34 6.68
N ALA A 231 -20.91 7.05 7.67
CA ALA A 231 -20.43 7.02 9.05
C ALA A 231 -20.79 5.72 9.78
N ASP A 232 -22.04 5.25 9.63
CA ASP A 232 -22.56 4.14 10.44
C ASP A 232 -22.28 2.77 9.82
N HIS A 233 -22.09 2.70 8.49
CA HIS A 233 -21.95 1.42 7.79
C HIS A 233 -20.62 1.29 7.04
N LEU A 234 -20.23 2.29 6.23
CA LEU A 234 -19.04 2.15 5.39
C LEU A 234 -17.75 2.31 6.21
N LEU A 235 -17.65 3.36 7.04
CA LEU A 235 -16.46 3.64 7.84
C LEU A 235 -16.09 2.47 8.79
N PRO A 236 -17.01 1.90 9.60
CA PRO A 236 -16.68 0.74 10.42
C PRO A 236 -16.27 -0.48 9.61
N ALA A 237 -16.89 -0.68 8.44
CA ALA A 237 -16.57 -1.83 7.59
C ALA A 237 -15.17 -1.74 6.94
N VAL A 238 -14.69 -0.53 6.61
CA VAL A 238 -13.35 -0.34 6.03
C VAL A 238 -12.26 -0.13 7.08
N ALA A 239 -12.61 0.08 8.35
CA ALA A 239 -11.64 0.32 9.42
C ALA A 239 -10.54 -0.77 9.53
N PRO A 240 -10.84 -2.08 9.40
CA PRO A 240 -9.79 -3.11 9.38
C PRO A 240 -8.80 -2.94 8.23
N GLN A 241 -9.28 -2.52 7.04
CA GLN A 241 -8.43 -2.25 5.89
C GLN A 241 -7.57 -1.01 6.10
N ALA A 242 -8.08 0.01 6.79
CA ALA A 242 -7.32 1.20 7.16
C ALA A 242 -6.18 0.84 8.12
N VAL A 243 -6.43 0.03 9.14
CA VAL A 243 -5.38 -0.46 10.06
C VAL A 243 -4.33 -1.27 9.32
N LEU A 244 -4.74 -2.14 8.40
CA LEU A 244 -3.83 -2.88 7.54
C LEU A 244 -3.00 -1.94 6.65
N ALA A 245 -3.61 -0.89 6.10
CA ALA A 245 -2.92 0.09 5.27
C ALA A 245 -1.79 0.80 6.03
N ILE A 246 -2.01 1.19 7.31
CA ILE A 246 -0.95 1.75 8.16
C ILE A 246 0.22 0.78 8.25
N ALA A 247 -0.04 -0.48 8.56
CA ALA A 247 1.02 -1.49 8.67
C ALA A 247 1.79 -1.68 7.35
N LEU A 248 1.09 -1.69 6.21
CA LEU A 248 1.69 -1.85 4.89
C LEU A 248 2.49 -0.63 4.43
N LEU A 249 2.13 0.57 4.89
CA LEU A 249 2.83 1.81 4.57
C LEU A 249 4.11 2.01 5.39
N LEU A 250 4.23 1.43 6.58
CA LEU A 250 5.39 1.63 7.46
C LEU A 250 6.74 1.37 6.79
N PRO A 251 7.00 0.23 6.13
CA PRO A 251 8.28 -0.02 5.48
C PRO A 251 8.60 1.02 4.40
N HIS A 252 7.58 1.41 3.62
CA HIS A 252 7.73 2.43 2.59
C HIS A 252 8.03 3.80 3.19
N ALA A 253 7.37 4.17 4.28
CA ALA A 253 7.58 5.46 4.94
C ALA A 253 8.98 5.56 5.56
N VAL A 254 9.50 4.50 6.20
CA VAL A 254 10.88 4.45 6.72
C VAL A 254 11.87 4.64 5.58
N TRP A 255 11.66 3.93 4.46
CA TRP A 255 12.56 4.03 3.31
C TRP A 255 12.50 5.41 2.64
N HIS A 256 11.30 5.97 2.43
CA HIS A 256 11.13 7.28 1.80
C HIS A 256 11.69 8.41 2.67
N GLU A 257 11.48 8.39 4.00
CA GLU A 257 12.08 9.36 4.91
C GLU A 257 13.60 9.32 4.80
N SER A 258 14.18 8.12 4.87
CA SER A 258 15.62 7.94 4.78
C SER A 258 16.17 8.36 3.42
N ALA A 259 15.47 8.09 2.33
CA ALA A 259 15.86 8.52 0.99
C ALA A 259 15.83 10.03 0.83
N LEU A 260 14.78 10.72 1.30
CA LEU A 260 14.66 12.17 1.26
C LEU A 260 15.76 12.85 2.09
N SER A 261 16.02 12.32 3.30
CA SER A 261 17.07 12.83 4.19
C SER A 261 18.46 12.58 3.61
N PHE A 262 18.72 11.39 3.02
CA PHE A 262 19.96 11.07 2.33
C PHE A 262 20.25 11.99 1.13
N LEU A 263 19.20 12.42 0.43
CA LEU A 263 19.30 13.39 -0.68
C LEU A 263 19.43 14.84 -0.21
N GLY A 264 19.45 15.08 1.11
CA GLY A 264 19.63 16.40 1.71
C GLY A 264 18.40 17.32 1.62
N VAL A 265 17.22 16.78 1.28
CA VAL A 265 15.95 17.53 1.25
C VAL A 265 15.01 17.14 2.41
N GLY A 266 15.44 16.18 3.25
CA GLY A 266 14.67 15.69 4.39
C GLY A 266 14.90 16.50 5.66
N LEU A 267 15.27 15.81 6.74
CA LEU A 267 15.51 16.41 8.06
C LEU A 267 16.79 17.27 8.07
N PRO A 268 16.84 18.28 8.97
CA PRO A 268 18.03 19.09 9.13
C PRO A 268 19.14 18.29 9.84
N PRO A 269 20.44 18.62 9.62
CA PRO A 269 21.58 17.88 10.15
C PRO A 269 21.67 17.82 11.68
N ASP A 270 21.07 18.78 12.37
CA ASP A 270 21.01 18.84 13.85
C ASP A 270 20.05 17.78 14.44
N ARG A 271 19.17 17.21 13.63
CA ARG A 271 18.24 16.15 14.04
C ARG A 271 18.64 14.82 13.42
N PRO A 272 19.27 13.92 14.20
CA PRO A 272 19.70 12.64 13.66
C PRO A 272 18.48 11.82 13.22
N SER A 273 18.51 11.35 11.97
CA SER A 273 17.68 10.27 11.45
C SER A 273 18.59 9.27 10.77
N LEU A 274 18.09 8.08 10.46
CA LEU A 274 18.91 7.11 9.73
C LEU A 274 19.35 7.66 8.37
N GLY A 275 18.47 8.43 7.70
CA GLY A 275 18.77 9.06 6.43
C GLY A 275 19.81 10.17 6.52
N THR A 276 19.77 11.04 7.54
CA THR A 276 20.78 12.10 7.74
C THR A 276 22.15 11.51 8.11
N LEU A 277 22.18 10.43 8.88
CA LEU A 277 23.43 9.71 9.18
C LEU A 277 24.06 9.10 7.94
N LEU A 278 23.24 8.58 7.02
CA LEU A 278 23.72 8.06 5.74
C LEU A 278 24.20 9.19 4.81
N GLU A 279 23.58 10.35 4.85
CA GLU A 279 24.03 11.55 4.12
C GLU A 279 25.39 12.00 4.62
N ASP A 280 25.57 12.13 5.95
CA ASP A 280 26.85 12.47 6.59
C ASP A 280 27.97 11.47 6.18
N ALA A 281 27.63 10.19 6.08
CA ALA A 281 28.56 9.11 5.73
C ALA A 281 29.00 9.13 4.27
N ARG A 282 28.22 9.73 3.36
CA ARG A 282 28.43 9.67 1.89
C ARG A 282 29.80 10.10 1.44
N THR A 283 30.33 11.17 2.00
CA THR A 283 31.65 11.70 1.68
C THR A 283 32.75 11.05 2.51
N ARG A 284 32.41 10.52 3.69
CA ARG A 284 33.35 9.97 4.66
C ARG A 284 33.85 8.57 4.31
N ILE A 285 33.05 7.79 3.61
CA ILE A 285 33.45 6.47 3.14
C ILE A 285 34.68 6.53 2.23
N LEU A 286 34.84 7.61 1.46
CA LEU A 286 35.97 7.80 0.55
C LEU A 286 37.32 8.00 1.27
N ILE A 287 37.28 8.41 2.54
CA ILE A 287 38.44 8.58 3.39
C ILE A 287 38.60 7.46 4.43
N GLY A 288 37.91 6.33 4.20
CA GLY A 288 38.08 5.10 4.98
C GLY A 288 37.21 4.98 6.23
N GLN A 289 36.27 5.92 6.46
CA GLN A 289 35.36 5.89 7.63
C GLN A 289 34.11 5.05 7.33
N TRP A 290 34.31 3.77 7.04
CA TRP A 290 33.26 2.84 6.61
C TRP A 290 32.16 2.60 7.66
N TRP A 291 32.50 2.73 8.96
CA TRP A 291 31.55 2.49 10.07
C TRP A 291 30.40 3.51 10.06
N LEU A 292 30.64 4.76 9.63
CA LEU A 292 29.62 5.79 9.54
C LEU A 292 28.49 5.42 8.56
N LEU A 293 28.81 4.65 7.52
CA LEU A 293 27.82 4.13 6.57
C LEU A 293 27.23 2.80 7.03
N LEU A 294 28.07 1.86 7.48
CA LEU A 294 27.67 0.48 7.76
C LEU A 294 26.58 0.40 8.83
N PHE A 295 26.79 1.01 9.99
CA PHE A 295 25.87 0.86 11.11
C PHE A 295 24.48 1.50 10.87
N PRO A 296 24.36 2.75 10.36
CA PRO A 296 23.06 3.31 10.00
C PRO A 296 22.38 2.54 8.86
N ALA A 297 23.13 2.06 7.85
CA ALA A 297 22.58 1.25 6.77
C ALA A 297 22.02 -0.09 7.27
N LEU A 298 22.77 -0.80 8.12
CA LEU A 298 22.28 -2.04 8.74
C LEU A 298 21.02 -1.79 9.59
N ALA A 299 21.01 -0.73 10.38
CA ALA A 299 19.86 -0.34 11.18
C ALA A 299 18.62 -0.08 10.30
N LEU A 300 18.79 0.63 9.18
CA LEU A 300 17.73 0.90 8.21
C LEU A 300 17.23 -0.39 7.54
N ILE A 301 18.13 -1.26 7.10
CA ILE A 301 17.78 -2.55 6.47
C ILE A 301 16.99 -3.43 7.45
N VAL A 302 17.47 -3.56 8.69
CA VAL A 302 16.81 -4.38 9.71
C VAL A 302 15.44 -3.81 10.07
N ALA A 303 15.32 -2.49 10.23
CA ALA A 303 14.04 -1.82 10.52
C ALA A 303 13.03 -2.01 9.37
N THR A 304 13.48 -1.83 8.13
CA THR A 304 12.62 -2.01 6.95
C THR A 304 12.21 -3.48 6.78
N ALA A 305 13.13 -4.42 6.98
CA ALA A 305 12.84 -5.85 6.89
C ALA A 305 11.87 -6.31 7.99
N ALA A 306 12.04 -5.85 9.23
CA ALA A 306 11.16 -6.18 10.35
C ALA A 306 9.74 -5.64 10.15
N THR A 307 9.61 -4.36 9.74
CA THR A 307 8.31 -3.75 9.43
C THR A 307 7.65 -4.39 8.22
N ALA A 308 8.39 -4.72 7.16
CA ALA A 308 7.87 -5.42 5.98
C ALA A 308 7.40 -6.86 6.31
N GLY A 309 8.16 -7.59 7.12
CA GLY A 309 7.75 -8.92 7.57
C GLY A 309 6.48 -8.89 8.42
N LEU A 310 6.37 -7.94 9.35
CA LEU A 310 5.15 -7.74 10.16
C LEU A 310 3.95 -7.38 9.27
N SER A 311 4.15 -6.49 8.31
CA SER A 311 3.14 -6.08 7.33
C SER A 311 2.65 -7.26 6.49
N ALA A 312 3.55 -8.13 6.04
CA ALA A 312 3.21 -9.33 5.27
C ALA A 312 2.34 -10.29 6.10
N VAL A 313 2.69 -10.50 7.38
CA VAL A 313 1.89 -11.34 8.29
C VAL A 313 0.53 -10.72 8.58
N ALA A 314 0.45 -9.40 8.81
CA ALA A 314 -0.81 -8.69 9.02
C ALA A 314 -1.74 -8.86 7.82
N ARG A 315 -1.22 -8.66 6.61
CA ARG A 315 -1.96 -8.86 5.35
C ARG A 315 -2.50 -10.28 5.23
N ASP A 316 -1.67 -11.29 5.52
CA ASP A 316 -2.08 -12.69 5.39
C ASP A 316 -3.16 -13.12 6.41
N ARG A 317 -3.21 -12.46 7.57
CA ARG A 317 -4.22 -12.70 8.61
C ARG A 317 -5.53 -11.98 8.33
N MET A 318 -5.46 -10.76 7.80
CA MET A 318 -6.65 -9.92 7.57
C MET A 318 -7.34 -10.22 6.24
N LEU A 319 -6.58 -10.67 5.21
CA LEU A 319 -7.15 -11.07 3.93
C LEU A 319 -7.46 -12.59 3.99
N PRO A 320 -8.72 -12.99 4.09
CA PRO A 320 -9.08 -14.40 4.03
C PRO A 320 -8.60 -14.92 2.67
N ARG A 321 -7.82 -16.01 2.70
CA ARG A 321 -7.50 -16.76 1.49
C ARG A 321 -8.82 -17.12 0.84
N ARG A 322 -9.15 -16.58 -0.32
CA ARG A 322 -10.16 -17.19 -1.19
C ARG A 322 -9.69 -18.63 -1.39
N ARG A 323 -10.26 -19.57 -0.65
CA ARG A 323 -10.24 -20.97 -1.03
C ARG A 323 -10.91 -20.99 -2.38
N THR A 324 -10.13 -21.21 -3.41
CA THR A 324 -10.66 -21.58 -4.72
C THR A 324 -11.26 -22.97 -4.53
N GLU A 325 -12.47 -23.02 -4.00
CA GLU A 325 -13.35 -24.19 -4.06
C GLU A 325 -13.88 -24.29 -5.49
N LEU A 326 -12.98 -24.43 -6.43
CA LEU A 326 -13.25 -25.15 -7.66
C LEU A 326 -12.93 -26.62 -7.37
N GLY A 327 -13.56 -27.17 -6.37
CA GLY A 327 -13.87 -28.58 -6.29
C GLY A 327 -14.92 -28.84 -7.36
N ILE A 328 -14.50 -29.00 -8.60
CA ILE A 328 -15.30 -29.70 -9.59
C ILE A 328 -15.46 -31.09 -9.02
N GLY A 329 -16.64 -31.33 -8.46
CA GLY A 329 -17.05 -32.63 -7.98
C GLY A 329 -16.84 -33.62 -9.09
N GLY A 330 -15.98 -34.60 -8.84
CA GLY A 330 -15.89 -35.78 -9.68
C GLY A 330 -17.23 -36.44 -9.71
N VAL A 331 -17.91 -36.34 -10.84
CA VAL A 331 -19.01 -37.21 -11.18
C VAL A 331 -18.40 -38.61 -11.33
N ARG A 332 -18.70 -39.49 -10.38
CA ARG A 332 -18.56 -40.94 -10.55
C ARG A 332 -19.68 -41.47 -11.42
#